data_49471f6415f37721639a823dbf6a92bb
#
_entry.id   49471f6415f37721639a823dbf6a92bb
#
_cell.length_a   1.000
_cell.length_b   1.000
_cell.length_c   1.000
_cell.angle_alpha   90.00
_cell.angle_beta   90.00
_cell.angle_gamma   90.00
#
_symmetry.space_group_name_H-M   'P 1'
#
loop_
_entity.id
_entity.type
_entity.pdbx_description
1 polymer ?
#
loop_
_entity_poly.entity_id
_entity_poly.type
_entity_poly.pdbx_seq_one_letter_code
_entity_poly.pdbx_strand_id
1 'polypeptide(L)'
;LGCWGARLLLELISKRRVKAAGLVRDGEQCNPSWLPVNAFLFGVSLLFYFWGEGAGVLWLIASVVVNHLLAVLIDRKHSNVALCRFLIFVAVAANLLFLSWFKYAGFGARIINSFLGDLIPVPEIALPLGISFYTFQAMSYVIDVYRGTVRPSRSIIDFGCYVTMFP
;
A
#
# COMPACT_ATOMS: atom_id res chain seq x y z
N LEU A 1 2.07 -31.09 13.74
CA LEU A 1 1.40 -30.14 14.67
C LEU A 1 1.83 -28.67 14.49
N GLY A 2 2.93 -28.37 13.77
CA GLY A 2 3.47 -27.02 13.62
C GLY A 2 2.78 -26.14 12.55
N CYS A 3 2.31 -26.70 11.44
CA CYS A 3 1.75 -25.90 10.33
C CYS A 3 0.34 -25.36 10.58
N TRP A 4 -0.47 -26.02 11.40
CA TRP A 4 -1.83 -25.58 11.70
C TRP A 4 -1.86 -24.40 12.69
N GLY A 5 -0.98 -24.41 13.67
CA GLY A 5 -0.85 -23.32 14.64
C GLY A 5 -0.40 -22.01 14.00
N ALA A 6 0.56 -22.07 13.07
CA ALA A 6 1.04 -20.90 12.36
C ALA A 6 -0.03 -20.28 11.43
N ARG A 7 -0.84 -21.11 10.75
CA ARG A 7 -1.97 -20.65 9.94
C ARG A 7 -3.05 -19.98 10.79
N LEU A 8 -3.39 -20.58 11.93
CA LEU A 8 -4.38 -20.04 12.86
C LEU A 8 -3.90 -18.71 13.48
N LEU A 9 -2.62 -18.60 13.83
CA LEU A 9 -2.01 -17.39 14.33
C LEU A 9 -1.98 -16.28 13.26
N LEU A 10 -1.61 -16.62 12.03
CA LEU A 10 -1.64 -15.67 10.90
C LEU A 10 -3.06 -15.22 10.58
N GLU A 11 -4.06 -16.11 10.64
CA GLU A 11 -5.46 -15.72 10.48
C GLU A 11 -5.97 -14.85 11.64
N LEU A 12 -5.58 -15.14 12.88
CA LEU A 12 -5.99 -14.33 14.02
C LEU A 12 -5.33 -12.95 14.02
N ILE A 13 -4.06 -12.87 13.64
CA ILE A 13 -3.33 -11.60 13.49
C ILE A 13 -3.92 -10.80 12.32
N SER A 14 -4.20 -11.45 11.19
CA SER A 14 -4.88 -10.84 10.04
C SER A 14 -6.28 -10.33 10.42
N LYS A 15 -7.09 -11.16 11.09
CA LYS A 15 -8.43 -10.76 11.57
C LYS A 15 -8.40 -9.62 12.59
N ARG A 16 -7.43 -9.61 13.50
CA ARG A 16 -7.26 -8.50 14.46
C ARG A 16 -6.80 -7.22 13.77
N ARG A 17 -5.87 -7.30 12.80
CA ARG A 17 -5.41 -6.14 12.04
C ARG A 17 -6.52 -5.55 11.17
N VAL A 18 -7.30 -6.38 10.48
CA VAL A 18 -8.46 -5.97 9.69
C VAL A 18 -9.51 -5.29 10.56
N LYS A 19 -9.74 -5.79 11.79
CA LYS A 19 -10.68 -5.21 12.73
C LYS A 19 -10.18 -3.89 13.34
N ALA A 20 -8.88 -3.76 13.61
CA ALA A 20 -8.26 -2.53 14.13
C ALA A 20 -8.20 -1.42 13.08
N ALA A 21 -8.10 -1.78 11.79
CA ALA A 21 -8.06 -0.82 10.69
C ALA A 21 -9.46 -0.40 10.18
N GLY A 22 -10.55 -0.83 10.85
CA GLY A 22 -11.91 -0.53 10.39
C GLY A 22 -12.27 -1.15 9.04
N LEU A 23 -11.46 -2.09 8.55
CA LEU A 23 -11.69 -2.85 7.32
C LEU A 23 -12.65 -3.98 7.62
N VAL A 24 -13.92 -3.70 7.47
CA VAL A 24 -15.03 -4.53 7.91
C VAL A 24 -15.26 -5.70 6.99
N ARG A 25 -15.36 -6.87 7.61
CA ARG A 25 -15.91 -8.09 7.05
C ARG A 25 -17.41 -8.12 7.36
N ASP A 26 -18.21 -8.36 6.30
CA ASP A 26 -19.65 -8.69 6.34
C ASP A 26 -20.55 -7.90 7.31
N GLY A 27 -21.22 -6.87 6.80
CA GLY A 27 -22.42 -6.28 7.38
C GLY A 27 -22.23 -5.17 8.41
N GLU A 28 -21.07 -4.94 8.98
CA GLU A 28 -20.84 -3.74 9.80
C GLU A 28 -20.49 -2.55 8.89
N GLN A 29 -21.46 -1.68 8.73
CA GLN A 29 -21.27 -0.37 8.11
C GLN A 29 -20.17 0.36 8.89
N CYS A 30 -19.21 0.94 8.16
CA CYS A 30 -18.27 1.90 8.71
C CYS A 30 -19.05 2.87 9.61
N ASN A 31 -18.87 2.76 10.92
CA ASN A 31 -19.59 3.63 11.84
C ASN A 31 -19.04 5.05 11.61
N PRO A 32 -19.86 6.00 11.14
CA PRO A 32 -19.39 7.34 10.79
C PRO A 32 -18.75 8.07 11.97
N SER A 33 -18.90 7.57 13.18
CA SER A 33 -18.30 8.11 14.39
C SER A 33 -16.77 8.00 14.45
N TRP A 34 -16.14 7.07 13.69
CA TRP A 34 -14.67 6.89 13.68
C TRP A 34 -13.95 7.72 12.62
N LEU A 35 -14.69 8.29 11.66
CA LEU A 35 -14.09 9.10 10.58
C LEU A 35 -13.24 10.27 11.10
N PRO A 36 -13.68 11.08 12.10
CA PRO A 36 -12.88 12.18 12.60
C PRO A 36 -11.62 11.70 13.34
N VAL A 37 -11.68 10.55 14.02
CA VAL A 37 -10.54 9.95 14.70
C VAL A 37 -9.51 9.47 13.68
N ASN A 38 -9.95 8.76 12.63
CA ASN A 38 -9.09 8.29 11.56
C ASN A 38 -8.47 9.46 10.77
N ALA A 39 -9.24 10.53 10.54
CA ALA A 39 -8.73 11.74 9.89
C ALA A 39 -7.67 12.43 10.73
N PHE A 40 -7.87 12.52 12.05
CA PHE A 40 -6.89 13.08 12.97
C PHE A 40 -5.60 12.25 12.99
N LEU A 41 -5.72 10.92 13.14
CA LEU A 41 -4.57 10.01 13.13
C LEU A 41 -3.82 10.06 11.81
N PHE A 42 -4.52 10.07 10.68
CA PHE A 42 -3.94 10.21 9.35
C PHE A 42 -3.19 11.54 9.21
N GLY A 43 -3.78 12.66 9.65
CA GLY A 43 -3.16 13.98 9.61
C GLY A 43 -1.89 14.04 10.45
N VAL A 44 -1.93 13.53 11.68
CA VAL A 44 -0.75 13.48 12.57
C VAL A 44 0.34 12.58 11.97
N SER A 45 0.00 11.43 11.42
CA SER A 45 0.95 10.54 10.76
C SER A 45 1.61 11.18 9.54
N LEU A 46 0.84 11.90 8.71
CA LEU A 46 1.38 12.64 7.58
C LEU A 46 2.30 13.78 8.01
N LEU A 47 1.93 14.51 9.07
CA LEU A 47 2.75 15.60 9.60
C LEU A 47 4.07 15.08 10.15
N PHE A 48 4.04 13.96 10.85
CA PHE A 48 5.26 13.30 11.36
C PHE A 48 6.15 12.81 10.21
N TYR A 49 5.53 12.19 9.19
CA TYR A 49 6.25 11.72 8.02
C TYR A 49 6.84 12.90 7.20
N PHE A 50 6.10 14.00 7.07
CA PHE A 50 6.59 15.22 6.42
C PHE A 50 7.79 15.81 7.16
N TRP A 51 7.80 15.77 8.49
CA TRP A 51 8.95 16.26 9.27
C TRP A 51 10.22 15.43 9.02
N GLY A 52 10.08 14.10 8.85
CA GLY A 52 11.22 13.21 8.60
C GLY A 52 11.72 13.23 7.15
N GLU A 53 10.80 13.23 6.19
CA GLU A 53 11.08 12.96 4.77
C GLU A 53 10.82 14.16 3.84
N GLY A 54 10.25 15.24 4.35
CA GLY A 54 9.92 16.41 3.55
C GLY A 54 9.04 16.06 2.33
N ALA A 55 9.56 16.27 1.13
CA ALA A 55 8.81 16.03 -0.12
C ALA A 55 8.45 14.55 -0.36
N GLY A 56 9.05 13.60 0.36
CA GLY A 56 8.76 12.17 0.27
C GLY A 56 7.30 11.83 0.61
N VAL A 57 6.62 12.68 1.39
CA VAL A 57 5.19 12.52 1.71
C VAL A 57 4.30 12.50 0.47
N LEU A 58 4.68 13.21 -0.59
CA LEU A 58 3.89 13.24 -1.83
C LEU A 58 3.83 11.87 -2.51
N TRP A 59 4.92 11.11 -2.46
CA TRP A 59 4.96 9.75 -2.99
C TRP A 59 4.08 8.79 -2.20
N LEU A 60 4.05 8.94 -0.88
CA LEU A 60 3.17 8.17 -0.01
C LEU A 60 1.69 8.48 -0.31
N ILE A 61 1.32 9.75 -0.42
CA ILE A 61 -0.05 10.17 -0.76
C ILE A 61 -0.43 9.64 -2.14
N ALA A 62 0.44 9.78 -3.15
CA ALA A 62 0.20 9.27 -4.49
C ALA A 62 -0.03 7.74 -4.47
N SER A 63 0.79 7.00 -3.74
CA SER A 63 0.62 5.55 -3.56
C SER A 63 -0.73 5.20 -2.94
N VAL A 64 -1.14 5.91 -1.87
CA VAL A 64 -2.44 5.72 -1.21
C VAL A 64 -3.59 5.96 -2.19
N VAL A 65 -3.55 7.08 -2.94
CA VAL A 65 -4.60 7.43 -3.91
C VAL A 65 -4.71 6.37 -5.00
N VAL A 66 -3.59 6.01 -5.62
CA VAL A 66 -3.58 5.04 -6.74
C VAL A 66 -4.08 3.66 -6.29
N ASN A 67 -3.57 3.14 -5.18
CA ASN A 67 -3.98 1.83 -4.68
C ASN A 67 -5.45 1.80 -4.23
N HIS A 68 -5.93 2.89 -3.62
CA HIS A 68 -7.35 3.01 -3.27
C HIS A 68 -8.26 3.00 -4.50
N LEU A 69 -7.92 3.77 -5.54
CA LEU A 69 -8.68 3.80 -6.80
C LEU A 69 -8.68 2.43 -7.47
N LEU A 70 -7.55 1.73 -7.52
CA LEU A 70 -7.45 0.38 -8.09
C LEU A 70 -8.31 -0.61 -7.30
N ALA A 71 -8.30 -0.55 -5.96
CA ALA A 71 -9.14 -1.40 -5.12
C ALA A 71 -10.64 -1.17 -5.38
N VAL A 72 -11.07 0.09 -5.46
CA VAL A 72 -12.47 0.44 -5.78
C VAL A 72 -12.87 0.00 -7.20
N LEU A 73 -11.96 0.13 -8.18
CA LEU A 73 -12.20 -0.32 -9.54
C LEU A 73 -12.36 -1.84 -9.62
N ILE A 74 -11.52 -2.59 -8.91
CA ILE A 74 -11.60 -4.06 -8.83
C ILE A 74 -12.94 -4.49 -8.22
N ASP A 75 -13.37 -3.87 -7.14
CA ASP A 75 -14.65 -4.18 -6.49
C ASP A 75 -15.83 -3.90 -7.42
N ARG A 76 -15.86 -2.73 -8.09
CA ARG A 76 -16.92 -2.36 -9.03
C ARG A 76 -17.02 -3.27 -10.25
N LYS A 77 -15.91 -3.86 -10.68
CA LYS A 77 -15.82 -4.72 -11.87
C LYS A 77 -15.73 -6.20 -11.53
N HIS A 78 -16.08 -6.59 -10.34
CA HIS A 78 -15.97 -7.97 -9.84
C HIS A 78 -16.69 -9.00 -10.72
N SER A 79 -17.72 -8.59 -11.47
CA SER A 79 -18.41 -9.45 -12.43
C SER A 79 -17.57 -9.84 -13.66
N ASN A 80 -16.54 -9.06 -14.00
CA ASN A 80 -15.66 -9.35 -15.14
C ASN A 80 -14.29 -9.87 -14.65
N VAL A 81 -14.19 -11.19 -14.55
CA VAL A 81 -12.99 -11.86 -14.01
C VAL A 81 -11.72 -11.54 -14.78
N ALA A 82 -11.80 -11.41 -16.12
CA ALA A 82 -10.63 -11.09 -16.95
C ALA A 82 -10.10 -9.68 -16.67
N LEU A 83 -11.02 -8.71 -16.54
CA LEU A 83 -10.66 -7.33 -16.20
C LEU A 83 -10.08 -7.23 -14.78
N CYS A 84 -10.66 -7.94 -13.81
CA CYS A 84 -10.14 -7.95 -12.44
C CYS A 84 -8.73 -8.55 -12.37
N ARG A 85 -8.47 -9.64 -13.13
CA ARG A 85 -7.11 -10.21 -13.22
C ARG A 85 -6.11 -9.23 -13.84
N PHE A 86 -6.52 -8.51 -14.85
CA PHE A 86 -5.67 -7.47 -15.46
C PHE A 86 -5.41 -6.33 -14.48
N LEU A 87 -6.43 -5.82 -13.80
CA LEU A 87 -6.29 -4.74 -12.83
C LEU A 87 -5.39 -5.11 -11.64
N ILE A 88 -5.51 -6.34 -11.10
CA ILE A 88 -4.62 -6.78 -10.02
C ILE A 88 -3.18 -6.94 -10.51
N PHE A 89 -2.98 -7.46 -11.72
CA PHE A 89 -1.65 -7.55 -12.31
C PHE A 89 -1.01 -6.16 -12.47
N VAL A 90 -1.76 -5.18 -13.00
CA VAL A 90 -1.32 -3.79 -13.13
C VAL A 90 -1.01 -3.18 -11.77
N ALA A 91 -1.86 -3.40 -10.77
CA ALA A 91 -1.64 -2.89 -9.41
C ALA A 91 -0.34 -3.42 -8.80
N VAL A 92 -0.13 -4.73 -8.88
CA VAL A 92 1.08 -5.38 -8.34
C VAL A 92 2.32 -4.91 -9.12
N ALA A 93 2.26 -4.93 -10.46
CA ALA A 93 3.37 -4.50 -11.30
C ALA A 93 3.73 -3.02 -11.05
N ALA A 94 2.74 -2.13 -10.96
CA ALA A 94 2.97 -0.71 -10.69
C ALA A 94 3.64 -0.49 -9.32
N ASN A 95 3.18 -1.17 -8.28
CA ASN A 95 3.78 -1.07 -6.95
C ASN A 95 5.22 -1.62 -6.92
N LEU A 96 5.48 -2.75 -7.59
CA LEU A 96 6.83 -3.33 -7.67
C LEU A 96 7.78 -2.48 -8.52
N LEU A 97 7.30 -1.93 -9.64
CA LEU A 97 8.09 -1.01 -10.47
C LEU A 97 8.41 0.27 -9.71
N PHE A 98 7.45 0.83 -8.99
CA PHE A 98 7.65 2.00 -8.14
C PHE A 98 8.72 1.74 -7.07
N LEU A 99 8.62 0.62 -6.35
CA LEU A 99 9.60 0.22 -5.36
C LEU A 99 10.98 -0.03 -5.98
N SER A 100 11.01 -0.70 -7.14
CA SER A 100 12.25 -1.02 -7.86
C SER A 100 12.96 0.24 -8.36
N TRP A 101 12.20 1.22 -8.82
CA TRP A 101 12.75 2.50 -9.24
C TRP A 101 13.52 3.18 -8.11
N PHE A 102 12.91 3.35 -6.95
CA PHE A 102 13.58 3.99 -5.82
C PHE A 102 14.76 3.18 -5.28
N LYS A 103 14.64 1.85 -5.25
CA LYS A 103 15.65 1.00 -4.63
C LYS A 103 16.82 0.67 -5.55
N TYR A 104 16.56 0.52 -6.86
CA TYR A 104 17.55 -0.02 -7.78
C TYR A 104 18.00 0.96 -8.88
N ALA A 105 17.39 2.14 -9.03
CA ALA A 105 17.80 3.09 -10.06
C ALA A 105 19.26 3.53 -9.94
N GLY A 106 19.70 3.87 -8.73
CA GLY A 106 21.09 4.24 -8.48
C GLY A 106 22.08 3.06 -8.69
N PHE A 107 21.66 1.85 -8.31
CA PHE A 107 22.46 0.65 -8.53
C PHE A 107 22.55 0.30 -10.01
N GLY A 108 21.44 0.38 -10.75
CA GLY A 108 21.42 0.18 -12.20
C GLY A 108 22.29 1.18 -12.96
N ALA A 109 22.24 2.45 -12.59
CA ALA A 109 23.08 3.48 -13.19
C ALA A 109 24.58 3.20 -12.96
N ARG A 110 24.97 2.75 -11.77
CA ARG A 110 26.37 2.35 -11.47
C ARG A 110 26.81 1.16 -12.29
N ILE A 111 25.96 0.14 -12.46
CA ILE A 111 26.28 -1.02 -13.30
C ILE A 111 26.49 -0.58 -14.75
N ILE A 112 25.58 0.23 -15.31
CA ILE A 112 25.68 0.72 -16.69
C ILE A 112 26.97 1.52 -16.88
N ASN A 113 27.29 2.40 -15.94
CA ASN A 113 28.53 3.20 -16.00
C ASN A 113 29.80 2.34 -15.91
N SER A 114 29.76 1.23 -15.19
CA SER A 114 30.91 0.32 -15.11
C SER A 114 31.22 -0.41 -16.43
N PHE A 115 30.20 -0.57 -17.30
CA PHE A 115 30.35 -1.22 -18.62
C PHE A 115 30.57 -0.24 -19.77
N LEU A 116 29.96 0.96 -19.69
CA LEU A 116 29.89 1.92 -20.80
C LEU A 116 30.69 3.21 -20.54
N GLY A 117 31.37 3.33 -19.38
CA GLY A 117 31.99 4.57 -18.94
C GLY A 117 30.94 5.50 -18.30
N ASP A 118 31.42 6.63 -17.71
CA ASP A 118 30.56 7.59 -16.97
C ASP A 118 29.61 8.39 -17.89
N LEU A 119 28.71 7.68 -18.56
CA LEU A 119 27.75 8.23 -19.52
C LEU A 119 26.43 8.68 -18.87
N ILE A 120 26.07 8.11 -17.72
CA ILE A 120 24.77 8.37 -17.08
C ILE A 120 25.02 8.98 -15.70
N PRO A 121 24.44 10.17 -15.41
CA PRO A 121 24.49 10.71 -14.07
C PRO A 121 23.82 9.74 -13.09
N VAL A 122 24.56 9.31 -12.06
CA VAL A 122 24.00 8.43 -11.03
C VAL A 122 23.01 9.25 -10.19
N PRO A 123 21.71 8.96 -10.26
CA PRO A 123 20.74 9.70 -9.47
C PRO A 123 20.92 9.35 -7.98
N GLU A 124 21.24 10.34 -7.18
CA GLU A 124 21.20 10.24 -5.72
C GLU A 124 19.74 10.32 -5.26
N ILE A 125 18.97 9.25 -5.53
CA ILE A 125 17.59 9.16 -5.08
C ILE A 125 17.61 8.76 -3.62
N ALA A 126 17.31 9.70 -2.73
CA ALA A 126 17.06 9.38 -1.34
C ALA A 126 15.87 8.41 -1.25
N LEU A 127 16.08 7.25 -0.64
CA LEU A 127 15.03 6.27 -0.41
C LEU A 127 14.05 6.82 0.64
N PRO A 128 12.79 7.10 0.31
CA PRO A 128 11.82 7.51 1.31
C PRO A 128 11.69 6.48 2.43
N LEU A 129 11.64 6.96 3.67
CA LEU A 129 11.54 6.11 4.84
C LEU A 129 10.29 5.22 4.74
N GLY A 130 10.47 3.92 4.92
CA GLY A 130 9.36 2.97 4.90
C GLY A 130 8.73 2.67 3.54
N ILE A 131 9.32 3.13 2.41
CA ILE A 131 8.76 2.92 1.06
C ILE A 131 8.40 1.46 0.79
N SER A 132 9.25 0.53 1.17
CA SER A 132 8.99 -0.91 0.99
C SER A 132 7.78 -1.35 1.81
N PHE A 133 7.68 -0.85 3.03
CA PHE A 133 6.65 -1.25 3.96
C PHE A 133 5.26 -0.78 3.50
N TYR A 134 5.08 0.52 3.27
CA TYR A 134 3.79 1.04 2.85
C TYR A 134 3.38 0.54 1.46
N THR A 135 4.34 0.28 0.56
CA THR A 135 4.07 -0.31 -0.75
C THR A 135 3.54 -1.74 -0.61
N PHE A 136 4.17 -2.59 0.21
CA PHE A 136 3.68 -3.95 0.45
C PHE A 136 2.34 -3.96 1.16
N GLN A 137 2.11 -3.04 2.09
CA GLN A 137 0.83 -2.93 2.80
C GLN A 137 -0.29 -2.52 1.86
N ALA A 138 -0.06 -1.52 1.00
CA ALA A 138 -1.02 -1.10 -0.02
C ALA A 138 -1.31 -2.21 -1.03
N MET A 139 -0.27 -2.94 -1.47
CA MET A 139 -0.39 -4.07 -2.38
C MET A 139 -1.20 -5.22 -1.75
N SER A 140 -0.93 -5.58 -0.49
CA SER A 140 -1.69 -6.61 0.23
C SER A 140 -3.18 -6.27 0.30
N TYR A 141 -3.52 -5.01 0.57
CA TYR A 141 -4.90 -4.56 0.58
C TYR A 141 -5.60 -4.76 -0.77
N VAL A 142 -4.95 -4.38 -1.89
CA VAL A 142 -5.53 -4.55 -3.23
C VAL A 142 -5.73 -6.04 -3.56
N ILE A 143 -4.80 -6.91 -3.14
CA ILE A 143 -4.92 -8.36 -3.29
C ILE A 143 -6.10 -8.91 -2.47
N ASP A 144 -6.29 -8.45 -1.24
CA ASP A 144 -7.37 -8.88 -0.36
C ASP A 144 -8.75 -8.46 -0.89
N VAL A 145 -8.84 -7.26 -1.49
CA VAL A 145 -10.04 -6.81 -2.20
C VAL A 145 -10.32 -7.68 -3.43
N TYR A 146 -9.30 -7.98 -4.23
CA TYR A 146 -9.44 -8.88 -5.39
C TYR A 146 -9.92 -10.28 -4.98
N ARG A 147 -9.44 -10.81 -3.86
CA ARG A 147 -9.84 -12.12 -3.32
C ARG A 147 -11.23 -12.10 -2.68
N GLY A 148 -11.85 -10.92 -2.57
CA GLY A 148 -13.14 -10.75 -1.91
C GLY A 148 -13.09 -10.97 -0.38
N THR A 149 -11.88 -10.98 0.19
CA THR A 149 -11.70 -11.16 1.65
C THR A 149 -12.08 -9.90 2.40
N VAL A 150 -11.88 -8.74 1.77
CA VAL A 150 -12.17 -7.41 2.32
C VAL A 150 -12.89 -6.58 1.28
N ARG A 151 -13.91 -5.82 1.68
CA ARG A 151 -14.51 -4.79 0.82
C ARG A 151 -13.68 -3.52 0.87
N PRO A 152 -13.53 -2.79 -0.25
CA PRO A 152 -12.79 -1.55 -0.25
C PRO A 152 -13.45 -0.53 0.69
N SER A 153 -12.62 0.15 1.46
CA SER A 153 -13.09 1.24 2.30
C SER A 153 -13.75 2.31 1.44
N ARG A 154 -14.89 2.84 1.90
CA ARG A 154 -15.56 3.96 1.22
C ARG A 154 -14.80 5.27 1.34
N SER A 155 -13.97 5.40 2.37
CA SER A 155 -13.17 6.59 2.64
C SER A 155 -11.69 6.33 2.34
N ILE A 156 -11.11 7.21 1.54
CA ILE A 156 -9.67 7.23 1.29
C ILE A 156 -8.88 7.53 2.57
N ILE A 157 -9.50 8.25 3.52
CA ILE A 157 -8.92 8.59 4.82
C ILE A 157 -8.70 7.33 5.65
N ASP A 158 -9.67 6.41 5.67
CA ASP A 158 -9.55 5.15 6.41
C ASP A 158 -8.45 4.27 5.83
N PHE A 159 -8.37 4.21 4.50
CA PHE A 159 -7.29 3.50 3.82
C PHE A 159 -5.93 4.19 4.05
N GLY A 160 -5.88 5.52 3.97
CA GLY A 160 -4.68 6.29 4.26
C GLY A 160 -4.21 6.08 5.71
N CYS A 161 -5.12 6.12 6.68
CA CYS A 161 -4.83 5.81 8.08
C CYS A 161 -4.26 4.38 8.21
N TYR A 162 -4.87 3.39 7.55
CA TYR A 162 -4.37 2.01 7.55
C TYR A 162 -2.94 1.90 7.02
N VAL A 163 -2.61 2.62 5.94
CA VAL A 163 -1.26 2.57 5.33
C VAL A 163 -0.24 3.33 6.16
N THR A 164 -0.62 4.45 6.79
CA THR A 164 0.30 5.34 7.52
C THR A 164 0.40 5.06 9.02
N MET A 165 -0.56 4.33 9.60
CA MET A 165 -0.63 4.07 11.04
C MET A 165 0.34 2.98 11.49
N PHE A 166 1.35 2.69 10.71
CA PHE A 166 2.36 1.72 11.06
C PHE A 166 3.76 2.36 11.16
N PRO A 167 4.64 1.79 11.93
CA PRO A 167 4.74 0.46 12.55
C PRO A 167 4.44 0.42 14.02
#